data_dfce5ec941425b4addce3c157329ad55
#
_entry.id   dfce5ec941425b4addce3c157329ad55
#
_cell.length_a   1.000
_cell.length_b   1.000
_cell.length_c   1.000
_cell.angle_alpha   90.00
_cell.angle_beta   90.00
_cell.angle_gamma   90.00
#
_symmetry.space_group_name_H-M   'P 1'
#
loop_
_entity.id
_entity.type
_entity.pdbx_description
1 polymer ?
#
loop_
_entity_poly.entity_id
_entity_poly.type
_entity_poly.pdbx_seq_one_letter_code
_entity_poly.pdbx_strand_id
1 'polypeptide(L)'
;MTKLASVRATRFYGPASMKYECELANAVGYLLGTALVLIGVVFFLPGWNVPVGIWCLLIALVLIICVNVHDLYAQLAGFDFRIPLVTLDPQLALIEIAAPLVQAIGGLLFLVGFIFFLQLDSIDVAYVTNHAYSLVIAASAFWLLGSIHNAFQVYENTDTRVQFMQKTVSVPLLIANTLFLVASILSYETWTLPPIAKKAAVGVTAIWLAIVAAGLLLFSGIMNIIRVLEMREVDHTGGLLEPLRGGAQEELEHKRDEDEMLLDREKYAADVEEGSSYKQVVVTAENLDR
;
A
#
# COMPACT_ATOMS: atom_id res chain seq x y z
N MET A 1 6.27 5.41 -19.35
CA MET A 1 6.51 4.53 -18.19
C MET A 1 6.69 5.44 -17.00
N THR A 2 5.96 5.21 -15.97
CA THR A 2 5.91 6.07 -14.81
C THR A 2 7.11 5.81 -13.94
N LYS A 3 7.85 6.87 -13.69
CA LYS A 3 8.96 6.88 -12.75
C LYS A 3 8.37 7.00 -11.35
N LEU A 4 8.31 5.89 -10.65
CA LEU A 4 7.99 5.93 -9.23
C LEU A 4 9.25 6.29 -8.46
N ALA A 5 9.15 7.35 -7.67
CA ALA A 5 10.12 7.64 -6.66
C ALA A 5 10.43 6.38 -5.87
N SER A 6 11.62 6.28 -5.34
CA SER A 6 11.95 5.24 -4.39
C SER A 6 11.03 5.40 -3.18
N VAL A 7 9.93 4.66 -3.21
CA VAL A 7 8.89 4.58 -2.18
C VAL A 7 9.50 4.50 -0.79
N ARG A 8 10.62 3.78 -0.69
CA ARG A 8 11.30 3.55 0.56
C ARG A 8 12.04 4.77 1.11
N ALA A 9 12.57 5.64 0.24
CA ALA A 9 13.29 6.85 0.67
C ALA A 9 12.33 7.91 1.23
N THR A 10 11.09 7.93 0.73
CA THR A 10 10.04 8.87 1.16
C THR A 10 9.18 8.35 2.30
N ARG A 11 9.19 7.02 2.60
CA ARG A 11 8.45 6.46 3.72
C ARG A 11 9.03 6.89 5.06
N PHE A 12 8.16 7.37 5.92
CA PHE A 12 8.50 7.76 7.29
C PHE A 12 7.93 6.75 8.30
N TYR A 13 8.80 5.92 8.87
CA TYR A 13 8.46 4.91 9.88
C TYR A 13 8.82 5.36 11.31
N GLY A 14 8.57 6.62 11.67
CA GLY A 14 8.98 7.14 12.96
C GLY A 14 10.39 7.74 12.94
N PRO A 15 11.14 7.77 14.07
CA PRO A 15 12.51 8.28 14.10
C PRO A 15 13.39 7.56 13.08
N ALA A 16 14.25 8.29 12.37
CA ALA A 16 15.11 7.74 11.33
C ALA A 16 15.96 6.53 11.80
N SER A 17 16.34 6.53 13.10
CA SER A 17 17.07 5.44 13.74
C SER A 17 16.27 4.14 13.88
N MET A 18 14.93 4.18 13.84
CA MET A 18 14.04 3.03 14.02
C MET A 18 13.36 2.59 12.71
N LYS A 19 13.65 3.24 11.59
CA LYS A 19 13.00 2.98 10.30
C LYS A 19 12.99 1.49 9.95
N TYR A 20 14.15 0.84 10.03
CA TYR A 20 14.28 -0.58 9.70
C TYR A 20 13.45 -1.48 10.64
N GLU A 21 13.47 -1.20 11.93
CA GLU A 21 12.76 -2.00 12.93
C GLU A 21 11.25 -1.91 12.71
N CYS A 22 10.74 -0.75 12.36
CA CYS A 22 9.34 -0.54 12.01
C CYS A 22 8.97 -1.24 10.71
N GLU A 23 9.81 -1.18 9.66
CA GLU A 23 9.61 -1.94 8.41
C GLU A 23 9.58 -3.45 8.67
N LEU A 24 10.52 -3.96 9.47
CA LEU A 24 10.58 -5.37 9.83
C LEU A 24 9.37 -5.79 10.66
N ALA A 25 8.98 -5.01 11.66
CA ALA A 25 7.80 -5.27 12.47
C ALA A 25 6.53 -5.33 11.61
N ASN A 26 6.40 -4.43 10.64
CA ASN A 26 5.28 -4.42 9.69
C ASN A 26 5.28 -5.67 8.80
N ALA A 27 6.44 -6.05 8.27
CA ALA A 27 6.58 -7.27 7.47
C ALA A 27 6.28 -8.55 8.27
N VAL A 28 6.72 -8.62 9.53
CA VAL A 28 6.41 -9.74 10.45
C VAL A 28 4.92 -9.76 10.78
N GLY A 29 4.30 -8.62 11.06
CA GLY A 29 2.87 -8.50 11.28
C GLY A 29 2.05 -9.01 10.09
N TYR A 30 2.46 -8.66 8.88
CA TYR A 30 1.86 -9.16 7.64
C TYR A 30 2.02 -10.68 7.50
N LEU A 31 3.22 -11.23 7.76
CA LEU A 31 3.47 -12.67 7.71
C LEU A 31 2.59 -13.42 8.70
N LEU A 32 2.48 -12.96 9.95
CA LEU A 32 1.62 -13.57 10.97
C LEU A 32 0.15 -13.51 10.55
N GLY A 33 -0.31 -12.38 10.02
CA GLY A 33 -1.65 -12.24 9.48
C GLY A 33 -1.93 -13.26 8.37
N THR A 34 -1.03 -13.37 7.38
CA THR A 34 -1.19 -14.32 6.26
C THR A 34 -1.13 -15.78 6.70
N ALA A 35 -0.30 -16.12 7.70
CA ALA A 35 -0.27 -17.46 8.30
C ALA A 35 -1.62 -17.80 8.97
N LEU A 36 -2.19 -16.86 9.71
CA LEU A 36 -3.51 -17.03 10.32
C LEU A 36 -4.62 -17.12 9.28
N VAL A 37 -4.52 -16.42 8.14
CA VAL A 37 -5.46 -16.60 7.01
C VAL A 37 -5.43 -18.04 6.53
N LEU A 38 -4.24 -18.60 6.28
CA LEU A 38 -4.11 -19.99 5.83
C LEU A 38 -4.70 -20.97 6.85
N ILE A 39 -4.35 -20.82 8.11
CA ILE A 39 -4.90 -21.65 9.20
C ILE A 39 -6.43 -21.52 9.22
N GLY A 40 -6.97 -20.30 9.20
CA GLY A 40 -8.39 -20.04 9.24
C GLY A 40 -9.15 -20.69 8.09
N VAL A 41 -8.62 -20.58 6.85
CA VAL A 41 -9.27 -21.17 5.67
C VAL A 41 -9.24 -22.71 5.71
N VAL A 42 -8.17 -23.33 6.24
CA VAL A 42 -8.09 -24.79 6.39
C VAL A 42 -9.21 -25.32 7.29
N PHE A 43 -9.65 -24.57 8.31
CA PHE A 43 -10.76 -24.94 9.18
C PHE A 43 -12.13 -24.98 8.48
N PHE A 44 -12.24 -24.52 7.23
CA PHE A 44 -13.46 -24.67 6.43
C PHE A 44 -13.57 -26.03 5.74
N LEU A 45 -12.53 -26.86 5.78
CA LEU A 45 -12.57 -28.22 5.25
C LEU A 45 -13.63 -29.06 5.98
N PRO A 46 -14.30 -30.00 5.28
CA PRO A 46 -15.30 -30.88 5.89
C PRO A 46 -14.76 -31.61 7.11
N GLY A 47 -15.52 -31.58 8.19
CA GLY A 47 -15.15 -32.23 9.47
C GLY A 47 -14.31 -31.37 10.42
N TRP A 48 -13.93 -30.15 10.03
CA TRP A 48 -13.22 -29.20 10.88
C TRP A 48 -14.17 -28.19 11.54
N ASN A 49 -13.66 -27.47 12.54
CA ASN A 49 -14.47 -26.51 13.31
C ASN A 49 -14.46 -25.13 12.62
N VAL A 50 -15.48 -24.87 11.78
CA VAL A 50 -15.63 -23.61 11.02
C VAL A 50 -15.62 -22.36 11.92
N PRO A 51 -16.32 -22.29 13.08
CA PRO A 51 -16.20 -21.15 14.00
C PRO A 51 -14.77 -20.81 14.40
N VAL A 52 -13.93 -21.80 14.69
CA VAL A 52 -12.51 -21.57 15.00
C VAL A 52 -11.79 -20.95 13.80
N GLY A 53 -12.08 -21.43 12.59
CA GLY A 53 -11.55 -20.84 11.36
C GLY A 53 -11.94 -19.37 11.21
N ILE A 54 -13.19 -19.02 11.47
CA ILE A 54 -13.67 -17.64 11.41
C ILE A 54 -12.92 -16.77 12.43
N TRP A 55 -12.73 -17.22 13.66
CA TRP A 55 -11.96 -16.47 14.67
C TRP A 55 -10.50 -16.25 14.24
N CYS A 56 -9.85 -17.27 13.67
CA CYS A 56 -8.50 -17.10 13.09
C CYS A 56 -8.48 -16.04 11.99
N LEU A 57 -9.49 -16.05 11.10
CA LEU A 57 -9.60 -15.06 10.03
C LEU A 57 -9.84 -13.65 10.57
N LEU A 58 -10.69 -13.48 11.59
CA LEU A 58 -10.93 -12.17 12.21
C LEU A 58 -9.65 -11.59 12.80
N ILE A 59 -8.86 -12.40 13.54
CA ILE A 59 -7.58 -11.97 14.10
C ILE A 59 -6.59 -11.63 12.97
N ALA A 60 -6.52 -12.47 11.94
CA ALA A 60 -5.67 -12.24 10.77
C ALA A 60 -6.00 -10.92 10.08
N LEU A 61 -7.29 -10.64 9.87
CA LEU A 61 -7.77 -9.42 9.21
C LEU A 61 -7.44 -8.17 10.01
N VAL A 62 -7.58 -8.22 11.34
CA VAL A 62 -7.17 -7.10 12.21
C VAL A 62 -5.67 -6.82 12.03
N LEU A 63 -4.81 -7.84 12.04
CA LEU A 63 -3.37 -7.68 11.82
C LEU A 63 -3.08 -7.07 10.44
N ILE A 64 -3.70 -7.60 9.38
CA ILE A 64 -3.50 -7.11 8.00
C ILE A 64 -4.00 -5.68 7.84
N ILE A 65 -5.14 -5.33 8.46
CA ILE A 65 -5.64 -3.95 8.46
C ILE A 65 -4.64 -3.02 9.16
N CYS A 66 -4.15 -3.40 10.35
CA CYS A 66 -3.14 -2.61 11.07
C CYS A 66 -1.88 -2.39 10.23
N VAL A 67 -1.40 -3.42 9.54
CA VAL A 67 -0.25 -3.32 8.62
C VAL A 67 -0.53 -2.32 7.49
N ASN A 68 -1.68 -2.42 6.83
CA ASN A 68 -2.03 -1.51 5.73
C ASN A 68 -2.23 -0.06 6.21
N VAL A 69 -2.82 0.13 7.40
CA VAL A 69 -2.97 1.47 8.01
C VAL A 69 -1.61 2.04 8.39
N HIS A 70 -0.71 1.22 8.93
CA HIS A 70 0.66 1.63 9.23
C HIS A 70 1.43 2.02 7.96
N ASP A 71 1.31 1.23 6.88
CA ASP A 71 1.90 1.56 5.58
C ASP A 71 1.34 2.88 5.03
N LEU A 72 0.02 3.07 5.08
CA LEU A 72 -0.62 4.30 4.66
C LEU A 72 -0.12 5.51 5.46
N TYR A 73 -0.02 5.36 6.79
CA TYR A 73 0.51 6.41 7.66
C TYR A 73 1.96 6.75 7.31
N ALA A 74 2.81 5.73 7.12
CA ALA A 74 4.21 5.92 6.76
C ALA A 74 4.37 6.64 5.41
N GLN A 75 3.50 6.37 4.44
CA GLN A 75 3.49 7.08 3.16
C GLN A 75 3.09 8.54 3.33
N LEU A 76 1.99 8.80 4.02
CA LEU A 76 1.49 10.16 4.24
C LEU A 76 2.48 11.01 5.04
N ALA A 77 3.11 10.45 6.08
CA ALA A 77 4.12 11.14 6.88
C ALA A 77 5.40 11.42 6.08
N GLY A 78 5.80 10.50 5.18
CA GLY A 78 6.97 10.67 4.32
C GLY A 78 6.86 11.84 3.34
N PHE A 79 5.63 12.18 2.96
CA PHE A 79 5.35 13.36 2.11
C PHE A 79 5.20 14.66 2.89
N ASP A 80 5.45 14.69 4.22
CA ASP A 80 5.17 15.84 5.09
C ASP A 80 3.76 16.42 4.88
N PHE A 81 2.79 15.55 4.56
CA PHE A 81 1.44 15.93 4.11
C PHE A 81 1.43 16.91 2.93
N ARG A 82 2.45 16.88 2.07
CA ARG A 82 2.53 17.77 0.90
C ARG A 82 1.55 17.33 -0.17
N ILE A 83 0.31 17.74 -0.02
CA ILE A 83 -0.75 17.60 -1.05
C ILE A 83 -0.28 18.06 -2.45
N PRO A 84 0.57 19.12 -2.60
CA PRO A 84 1.09 19.49 -3.91
C PRO A 84 1.87 18.39 -4.65
N LEU A 85 2.56 17.47 -3.95
CA LEU A 85 3.23 16.33 -4.60
C LEU A 85 2.24 15.39 -5.30
N VAL A 86 1.06 15.22 -4.73
CA VAL A 86 -0.02 14.42 -5.33
C VAL A 86 -0.53 15.05 -6.65
N THR A 87 -0.50 16.37 -6.76
CA THR A 87 -0.92 17.07 -7.99
C THR A 87 0.14 17.06 -9.06
N LEU A 88 1.44 16.98 -8.68
CA LEU A 88 2.55 16.89 -9.62
C LEU A 88 2.73 15.48 -10.18
N ASP A 89 2.51 14.46 -9.34
CA ASP A 89 2.56 13.06 -9.76
C ASP A 89 1.34 12.29 -9.26
N PRO A 90 0.22 12.30 -10.03
CA PRO A 90 -0.99 11.56 -9.66
C PRO A 90 -0.78 10.05 -9.59
N GLN A 91 0.28 9.51 -10.21
CA GLN A 91 0.57 8.07 -10.15
C GLN A 91 1.21 7.68 -8.82
N LEU A 92 2.00 8.57 -8.22
CA LEU A 92 2.50 8.42 -6.87
C LEU A 92 1.33 8.23 -5.89
N ALA A 93 0.33 9.11 -5.97
CA ALA A 93 -0.88 9.01 -5.16
C ALA A 93 -1.66 7.73 -5.43
N LEU A 94 -1.80 7.36 -6.70
CA LEU A 94 -2.59 6.19 -7.09
C LEU A 94 -1.97 4.88 -6.62
N ILE A 95 -0.65 4.77 -6.59
CA ILE A 95 0.03 3.53 -6.25
C ILE A 95 0.38 3.48 -4.76
N GLU A 96 0.96 4.54 -4.22
CA GLU A 96 1.49 4.49 -2.86
C GLU A 96 0.44 4.75 -1.78
N ILE A 97 -0.52 5.62 -2.06
CA ILE A 97 -1.61 5.89 -1.12
C ILE A 97 -2.80 4.99 -1.41
N ALA A 98 -3.18 4.85 -2.67
CA ALA A 98 -4.38 4.09 -3.02
C ALA A 98 -4.24 2.59 -2.73
N ALA A 99 -3.08 1.97 -2.96
CA ALA A 99 -2.92 0.54 -2.74
C ALA A 99 -3.16 0.13 -1.28
N PRO A 100 -2.48 0.69 -0.26
CA PRO A 100 -2.74 0.33 1.14
C PRO A 100 -4.13 0.77 1.60
N LEU A 101 -4.66 1.90 1.11
CA LEU A 101 -6.01 2.35 1.43
C LEU A 101 -7.06 1.35 0.92
N VAL A 102 -6.97 0.94 -0.34
CA VAL A 102 -7.89 -0.01 -0.97
C VAL A 102 -7.81 -1.37 -0.29
N GLN A 103 -6.61 -1.82 0.07
CA GLN A 103 -6.42 -3.07 0.81
C GLN A 103 -6.98 -2.99 2.24
N ALA A 104 -6.82 -1.88 2.94
CA ALA A 104 -7.41 -1.67 4.27
C ALA A 104 -8.94 -1.68 4.20
N ILE A 105 -9.55 -1.01 3.22
CA ILE A 105 -11.00 -1.04 2.99
C ILE A 105 -11.46 -2.48 2.71
N GLY A 106 -10.78 -3.21 1.83
CA GLY A 106 -11.07 -4.61 1.57
C GLY A 106 -10.98 -5.48 2.82
N GLY A 107 -9.95 -5.25 3.65
CA GLY A 107 -9.81 -5.92 4.95
C GLY A 107 -10.97 -5.64 5.90
N LEU A 108 -11.45 -4.40 5.99
CA LEU A 108 -12.62 -4.03 6.79
C LEU A 108 -13.90 -4.69 6.28
N LEU A 109 -14.10 -4.77 4.97
CA LEU A 109 -15.25 -5.46 4.37
C LEU A 109 -15.21 -6.96 4.67
N PHE A 110 -14.04 -7.62 4.59
CA PHE A 110 -13.87 -9.00 5.02
C PHE A 110 -14.19 -9.17 6.51
N LEU A 111 -13.66 -8.29 7.36
CA LEU A 111 -13.90 -8.34 8.81
C LEU A 111 -15.40 -8.32 9.12
N VAL A 112 -16.12 -7.37 8.54
CA VAL A 112 -17.58 -7.26 8.71
C VAL A 112 -18.30 -8.49 8.14
N GLY A 113 -17.91 -8.96 6.95
CA GLY A 113 -18.47 -10.17 6.34
C GLY A 113 -18.30 -11.41 7.20
N PHE A 114 -17.12 -11.63 7.81
CA PHE A 114 -16.90 -12.76 8.71
C PHE A 114 -17.61 -12.60 10.06
N ILE A 115 -17.82 -11.38 10.56
CA ILE A 115 -18.68 -11.14 11.74
C ILE A 115 -20.11 -11.54 11.43
N PHE A 116 -20.65 -11.26 10.23
CA PHE A 116 -21.96 -11.74 9.83
C PHE A 116 -22.05 -13.28 9.80
N PHE A 117 -20.99 -13.98 9.37
CA PHE A 117 -20.97 -15.45 9.45
C PHE A 117 -20.99 -16.01 10.88
N LEU A 118 -20.55 -15.27 11.90
CA LEU A 118 -20.71 -15.67 13.29
C LEU A 118 -22.16 -15.49 13.81
N GLN A 119 -22.99 -14.71 13.12
CA GLN A 119 -24.37 -14.40 13.53
C GLN A 119 -25.42 -15.30 12.85
N LEU A 120 -25.01 -16.45 12.29
CA LEU A 120 -25.91 -17.37 11.58
C LEU A 120 -27.03 -17.97 12.44
N ASP A 121 -26.94 -17.87 13.78
CA ASP A 121 -28.02 -18.24 14.71
C ASP A 121 -29.08 -17.13 14.86
N SER A 122 -29.01 -16.06 14.07
CA SER A 122 -29.94 -14.93 14.11
C SER A 122 -31.27 -15.24 13.41
N ILE A 123 -32.26 -14.36 13.65
CA ILE A 123 -33.68 -14.53 13.25
C ILE A 123 -33.85 -14.64 11.71
N ASP A 124 -32.96 -14.10 10.91
CA ASP A 124 -33.00 -14.15 9.44
C ASP A 124 -31.66 -14.60 8.84
N VAL A 125 -31.48 -15.92 8.84
CA VAL A 125 -30.26 -16.56 8.28
C VAL A 125 -30.04 -16.21 6.82
N ALA A 126 -31.10 -16.11 6.01
CA ALA A 126 -30.95 -15.82 4.58
C ALA A 126 -30.43 -14.39 4.35
N TYR A 127 -30.96 -13.43 5.08
CA TYR A 127 -30.52 -12.03 5.01
C TYR A 127 -29.06 -11.90 5.43
N VAL A 128 -28.70 -12.45 6.58
CA VAL A 128 -27.32 -12.39 7.13
C VAL A 128 -26.33 -13.06 6.19
N THR A 129 -26.65 -14.24 5.67
CA THR A 129 -25.77 -14.99 4.76
C THR A 129 -25.55 -14.25 3.43
N ASN A 130 -26.60 -13.70 2.83
CA ASN A 130 -26.47 -12.95 1.58
C ASN A 130 -25.60 -11.70 1.75
N HIS A 131 -25.75 -10.98 2.85
CA HIS A 131 -24.91 -9.82 3.15
C HIS A 131 -23.46 -10.22 3.41
N ALA A 132 -23.23 -11.31 4.17
CA ALA A 132 -21.90 -11.85 4.42
C ALA A 132 -21.15 -12.16 3.11
N TYR A 133 -21.77 -12.94 2.22
CA TYR A 133 -21.16 -13.26 0.92
C TYR A 133 -20.94 -12.02 0.04
N SER A 134 -21.90 -11.10 -0.01
CA SER A 134 -21.76 -9.86 -0.77
C SER A 134 -20.56 -9.04 -0.31
N LEU A 135 -20.38 -8.92 1.01
CA LEU A 135 -19.25 -8.24 1.62
C LEU A 135 -17.91 -8.95 1.31
N VAL A 136 -17.88 -10.29 1.40
CA VAL A 136 -16.69 -11.08 1.10
C VAL A 136 -16.29 -10.98 -0.38
N ILE A 137 -17.25 -10.96 -1.31
CA ILE A 137 -16.98 -10.74 -2.74
C ILE A 137 -16.44 -9.33 -2.97
N ALA A 138 -17.09 -8.31 -2.42
CA ALA A 138 -16.65 -6.93 -2.52
C ALA A 138 -15.23 -6.77 -1.93
N ALA A 139 -14.97 -7.34 -0.75
CA ALA A 139 -13.67 -7.33 -0.10
C ALA A 139 -12.57 -7.95 -0.98
N SER A 140 -12.85 -9.11 -1.59
CA SER A 140 -11.94 -9.79 -2.50
C SER A 140 -11.64 -8.95 -3.75
N ALA A 141 -12.64 -8.24 -4.28
CA ALA A 141 -12.47 -7.32 -5.40
C ALA A 141 -11.58 -6.13 -5.02
N PHE A 142 -11.75 -5.55 -3.82
CA PHE A 142 -10.87 -4.51 -3.31
C PHE A 142 -9.43 -5.01 -3.11
N TRP A 143 -9.24 -6.20 -2.57
CA TRP A 143 -7.90 -6.79 -2.43
C TRP A 143 -7.24 -7.05 -3.78
N LEU A 144 -8.00 -7.54 -4.77
CA LEU A 144 -7.51 -7.70 -6.13
C LEU A 144 -7.11 -6.34 -6.73
N LEU A 145 -7.95 -5.31 -6.59
CA LEU A 145 -7.65 -3.97 -7.08
C LEU A 145 -6.38 -3.40 -6.43
N GLY A 146 -6.23 -3.52 -5.11
CA GLY A 146 -5.01 -3.11 -4.40
C GLY A 146 -3.76 -3.86 -4.88
N SER A 147 -3.90 -5.17 -5.20
CA SER A 147 -2.80 -5.98 -5.73
C SER A 147 -2.41 -5.59 -7.15
N ILE A 148 -3.39 -5.21 -7.98
CA ILE A 148 -3.13 -4.67 -9.33
C ILE A 148 -2.31 -3.38 -9.20
N HIS A 149 -2.73 -2.45 -8.32
CA HIS A 149 -1.97 -1.23 -8.08
C HIS A 149 -0.53 -1.53 -7.60
N ASN A 150 -0.40 -2.45 -6.65
CA ASN A 150 0.92 -2.85 -6.14
C ASN A 150 1.80 -3.53 -7.20
N ALA A 151 1.22 -4.25 -8.17
CA ALA A 151 1.95 -4.89 -9.26
C ALA A 151 2.49 -3.88 -10.29
N PHE A 152 1.91 -2.69 -10.39
CA PHE A 152 2.39 -1.60 -11.25
C PHE A 152 3.55 -0.81 -10.64
N GLN A 153 3.95 -1.08 -9.39
CA GLN A 153 5.16 -0.48 -8.81
C GLN A 153 6.39 -0.96 -9.59
N VAL A 154 7.04 -0.02 -10.25
CA VAL A 154 8.29 -0.26 -10.98
C VAL A 154 9.36 0.62 -10.37
N TYR A 155 10.44 0.01 -9.92
CA TYR A 155 11.62 0.73 -9.48
C TYR A 155 12.52 1.00 -10.72
N GLU A 156 12.76 2.25 -11.06
CA GLU A 156 13.75 2.60 -12.08
C GLU A 156 15.17 2.43 -11.54
N ASN A 157 16.10 2.00 -12.41
CA ASN A 157 17.55 1.86 -12.13
C ASN A 157 17.91 1.03 -10.88
N THR A 158 16.99 0.24 -10.35
CA THR A 158 17.33 -0.70 -9.30
C THR A 158 18.02 -1.93 -9.88
N ASP A 159 18.93 -2.49 -9.11
CA ASP A 159 19.56 -3.76 -9.41
C ASP A 159 18.50 -4.79 -9.82
N THR A 160 18.79 -5.59 -10.82
CA THR A 160 17.95 -6.68 -11.33
C THR A 160 17.45 -7.59 -10.19
N ARG A 161 18.24 -7.75 -9.13
CA ARG A 161 17.92 -8.51 -7.93
C ARG A 161 16.74 -7.90 -7.16
N VAL A 162 16.73 -6.59 -6.94
CA VAL A 162 15.65 -5.88 -6.23
C VAL A 162 14.35 -5.93 -7.03
N GLN A 163 14.42 -5.76 -8.36
CA GLN A 163 13.26 -5.91 -9.23
C GLN A 163 12.69 -7.34 -9.21
N PHE A 164 13.56 -8.35 -9.22
CA PHE A 164 13.16 -9.74 -9.11
C PHE A 164 12.45 -10.00 -7.77
N MET A 165 13.00 -9.51 -6.66
CA MET A 165 12.37 -9.65 -5.33
C MET A 165 11.02 -8.96 -5.26
N GLN A 166 10.85 -7.77 -5.84
CA GLN A 166 9.56 -7.11 -5.89
C GLN A 166 8.53 -7.94 -6.65
N LYS A 167 8.90 -8.57 -7.76
CA LYS A 167 8.02 -9.46 -8.52
C LYS A 167 7.67 -10.73 -7.76
N THR A 168 8.59 -11.29 -6.98
CA THR A 168 8.31 -12.48 -6.13
C THR A 168 7.34 -12.19 -4.99
N VAL A 169 7.13 -10.95 -4.62
CA VAL A 169 6.08 -10.53 -3.67
C VAL A 169 4.78 -10.22 -4.40
N SER A 170 4.84 -9.36 -5.43
CA SER A 170 3.62 -8.81 -6.06
C SER A 170 2.88 -9.81 -6.94
N VAL A 171 3.58 -10.70 -7.66
CA VAL A 171 2.92 -11.69 -8.54
C VAL A 171 2.13 -12.74 -7.76
N PRO A 172 2.69 -13.40 -6.72
CA PRO A 172 1.90 -14.32 -5.91
C PRO A 172 0.72 -13.63 -5.20
N LEU A 173 0.90 -12.39 -4.74
CA LEU A 173 -0.17 -11.60 -4.14
C LEU A 173 -1.33 -11.35 -5.12
N LEU A 174 -1.02 -10.99 -6.37
CA LEU A 174 -2.01 -10.77 -7.41
C LEU A 174 -2.79 -12.06 -7.72
N ILE A 175 -2.08 -13.19 -7.88
CA ILE A 175 -2.70 -14.49 -8.14
C ILE A 175 -3.56 -14.91 -6.95
N ALA A 176 -3.06 -14.75 -5.70
CA ALA A 176 -3.80 -15.06 -4.49
C ALA A 176 -5.13 -14.32 -4.42
N ASN A 177 -5.12 -13.01 -4.65
CA ASN A 177 -6.33 -12.20 -4.57
C ASN A 177 -7.31 -12.47 -5.73
N THR A 178 -6.81 -12.85 -6.91
CA THR A 178 -7.66 -13.37 -7.99
C THR A 178 -8.36 -14.67 -7.59
N LEU A 179 -7.63 -15.60 -6.99
CA LEU A 179 -8.18 -16.87 -6.51
C LEU A 179 -9.17 -16.65 -5.35
N PHE A 180 -8.90 -15.71 -4.43
CA PHE A 180 -9.86 -15.36 -3.39
C PHE A 180 -11.17 -14.82 -3.95
N LEU A 181 -11.12 -13.97 -4.97
CA LEU A 181 -12.32 -13.46 -5.63
C LEU A 181 -13.12 -14.61 -6.28
N VAL A 182 -12.46 -15.49 -7.01
CA VAL A 182 -13.10 -16.66 -7.62
C VAL A 182 -13.71 -17.59 -6.55
N ALA A 183 -12.96 -17.87 -5.47
CA ALA A 183 -13.43 -18.68 -4.36
C ALA A 183 -14.66 -18.07 -3.67
N SER A 184 -14.66 -16.74 -3.51
CA SER A 184 -15.79 -16.01 -2.91
C SER A 184 -17.06 -16.10 -3.74
N ILE A 185 -16.93 -15.95 -5.07
CA ILE A 185 -18.06 -16.09 -6.01
C ILE A 185 -18.59 -17.52 -5.99
N LEU A 186 -17.72 -18.53 -6.08
CA LEU A 186 -18.13 -19.93 -6.02
C LEU A 186 -18.78 -20.30 -4.68
N SER A 187 -18.33 -19.72 -3.58
CA SER A 187 -18.93 -19.91 -2.27
C SER A 187 -20.35 -19.34 -2.22
N TYR A 188 -20.58 -18.16 -2.82
CA TYR A 188 -21.91 -17.56 -2.95
C TYR A 188 -22.82 -18.39 -3.86
N GLU A 189 -22.32 -18.85 -5.00
CA GLU A 189 -23.08 -19.75 -5.89
C GLU A 189 -23.49 -21.05 -5.16
N THR A 190 -22.58 -21.60 -4.33
CA THR A 190 -22.88 -22.78 -3.51
C THR A 190 -24.07 -22.51 -2.58
N TRP A 191 -24.19 -21.32 -2.05
CA TRP A 191 -25.33 -20.94 -1.20
C TRP A 191 -26.64 -20.83 -1.99
N THR A 192 -26.62 -20.24 -3.17
CA THR A 192 -27.82 -19.96 -4.01
C THR A 192 -28.31 -21.14 -4.82
N LEU A 193 -27.43 -22.12 -5.13
CA LEU A 193 -27.81 -23.31 -5.92
C LEU A 193 -28.71 -24.27 -5.15
N PRO A 194 -29.68 -24.92 -5.82
CA PRO A 194 -30.49 -25.98 -5.21
C PRO A 194 -29.63 -27.16 -4.72
N PRO A 195 -30.10 -27.93 -3.73
CA PRO A 195 -29.32 -29.01 -3.09
C PRO A 195 -29.13 -30.21 -4.01
N ILE A 196 -28.24 -30.14 -4.97
CA ILE A 196 -27.85 -31.21 -5.88
C ILE A 196 -26.38 -31.57 -5.63
N ALA A 197 -25.94 -32.77 -6.03
CA ALA A 197 -24.57 -33.26 -5.85
C ALA A 197 -23.48 -32.26 -6.34
N LYS A 198 -23.79 -31.45 -7.36
CA LYS A 198 -22.91 -30.37 -7.86
C LYS A 198 -22.59 -29.30 -6.81
N LYS A 199 -23.51 -29.04 -5.87
CA LYS A 199 -23.31 -28.03 -4.80
C LYS A 199 -22.14 -28.39 -3.90
N ALA A 200 -22.02 -29.64 -3.47
CA ALA A 200 -20.93 -30.11 -2.65
C ALA A 200 -19.56 -29.99 -3.36
N ALA A 201 -19.51 -30.36 -4.64
CA ALA A 201 -18.28 -30.26 -5.43
C ALA A 201 -17.81 -28.80 -5.60
N VAL A 202 -18.76 -27.88 -5.92
CA VAL A 202 -18.44 -26.44 -6.07
C VAL A 202 -17.94 -25.86 -4.74
N GLY A 203 -18.59 -26.19 -3.61
CA GLY A 203 -18.17 -25.72 -2.28
C GLY A 203 -16.77 -26.21 -1.89
N VAL A 204 -16.46 -27.50 -2.13
CA VAL A 204 -15.12 -28.05 -1.86
C VAL A 204 -14.08 -27.40 -2.80
N THR A 205 -14.40 -27.15 -4.06
CA THR A 205 -13.52 -26.44 -4.98
C THR A 205 -13.23 -25.00 -4.49
N ALA A 206 -14.24 -24.28 -4.03
CA ALA A 206 -14.07 -22.95 -3.48
C ALA A 206 -13.11 -22.93 -2.28
N ILE A 207 -13.25 -23.90 -1.37
CA ILE A 207 -12.34 -24.03 -0.21
C ILE A 207 -10.91 -24.31 -0.66
N TRP A 208 -10.69 -25.24 -1.60
CA TRP A 208 -9.34 -25.51 -2.10
C TRP A 208 -8.71 -24.32 -2.82
N LEU A 209 -9.47 -23.58 -3.61
CA LEU A 209 -8.99 -22.33 -4.22
C LEU A 209 -8.58 -21.31 -3.15
N ALA A 210 -9.38 -21.17 -2.09
CA ALA A 210 -9.06 -20.28 -0.99
C ALA A 210 -7.81 -20.74 -0.21
N ILE A 211 -7.59 -22.05 -0.02
CA ILE A 211 -6.37 -22.60 0.60
C ILE A 211 -5.14 -22.30 -0.27
N VAL A 212 -5.22 -22.53 -1.58
CA VAL A 212 -4.13 -22.20 -2.51
C VAL A 212 -3.84 -20.71 -2.50
N ALA A 213 -4.89 -19.88 -2.52
CA ALA A 213 -4.76 -18.42 -2.42
C ALA A 213 -4.06 -18.00 -1.11
N ALA A 214 -4.49 -18.56 0.02
CA ALA A 214 -3.87 -18.28 1.32
C ALA A 214 -2.41 -18.74 1.39
N GLY A 215 -2.07 -19.87 0.76
CA GLY A 215 -0.71 -20.35 0.62
C GLY A 215 0.19 -19.40 -0.18
N LEU A 216 -0.32 -18.88 -1.30
CA LEU A 216 0.37 -17.86 -2.11
C LEU A 216 0.51 -16.52 -1.35
N LEU A 217 -0.50 -16.15 -0.57
CA LEU A 217 -0.45 -14.96 0.27
C LEU A 217 0.63 -15.10 1.36
N LEU A 218 0.72 -16.27 2.01
CA LEU A 218 1.79 -16.58 2.97
C LEU A 218 3.16 -16.55 2.30
N PHE A 219 3.30 -17.15 1.11
CA PHE A 219 4.55 -17.10 0.35
C PHE A 219 4.95 -15.66 0.04
N SER A 220 4.02 -14.81 -0.39
CA SER A 220 4.25 -13.37 -0.58
C SER A 220 4.73 -12.70 0.71
N GLY A 221 4.16 -13.05 1.87
CA GLY A 221 4.59 -12.56 3.18
C GLY A 221 6.02 -12.95 3.53
N ILE A 222 6.41 -14.20 3.28
CA ILE A 222 7.79 -14.68 3.49
C ILE A 222 8.76 -13.91 2.58
N MET A 223 8.43 -13.78 1.30
CA MET A 223 9.26 -13.05 0.34
C MET A 223 9.37 -11.56 0.69
N ASN A 224 8.34 -10.98 1.30
CA ASN A 224 8.37 -9.61 1.77
C ASN A 224 9.39 -9.42 2.92
N ILE A 225 9.47 -10.36 3.86
CA ILE A 225 10.51 -10.31 4.91
C ILE A 225 11.91 -10.42 4.29
N ILE A 226 12.12 -11.39 3.40
CA ILE A 226 13.42 -11.55 2.72
C ILE A 226 13.80 -10.25 2.01
N ARG A 227 12.85 -9.61 1.32
CA ARG A 227 13.06 -8.31 0.68
C ARG A 227 13.50 -7.23 1.67
N VAL A 228 12.85 -7.12 2.83
CA VAL A 228 13.21 -6.14 3.87
C VAL A 228 14.62 -6.39 4.42
N LEU A 229 14.99 -7.65 4.65
CA LEU A 229 16.33 -8.01 5.11
C LEU A 229 17.43 -7.68 4.09
N GLU A 230 17.21 -8.01 2.83
CA GLU A 230 18.13 -7.70 1.74
C GLU A 230 18.29 -6.19 1.51
N MET A 231 17.20 -5.44 1.58
CA MET A 231 17.25 -3.99 1.46
C MET A 231 18.08 -3.34 2.58
N ARG A 232 18.06 -3.91 3.79
CA ARG A 232 18.92 -3.46 4.88
C ARG A 232 20.41 -3.66 4.54
N GLU A 233 20.76 -4.81 4.01
CA GLU A 233 22.16 -5.14 3.65
C GLU A 233 22.68 -4.17 2.59
N VAL A 234 21.85 -3.85 1.60
CA VAL A 234 22.19 -2.87 0.54
C VAL A 234 22.38 -1.47 1.13
N ASP A 235 21.51 -1.02 2.05
CA ASP A 235 21.67 0.27 2.72
C ASP A 235 22.98 0.35 3.55
N HIS A 236 23.39 -0.75 4.19
CA HIS A 236 24.62 -0.81 4.99
C HIS A 236 25.90 -0.88 4.16
N THR A 237 25.86 -1.51 3.00
CA THR A 237 27.03 -1.68 2.13
C THR A 237 27.31 -0.47 1.21
N GLY A 238 26.49 0.59 1.32
CA GLY A 238 26.61 1.75 0.44
C GLY A 238 26.31 1.42 -1.01
N GLY A 239 25.63 0.31 -1.26
CA GLY A 239 25.15 -0.07 -2.57
C GLY A 239 24.23 1.00 -3.12
N LEU A 240 24.35 1.28 -4.41
CA LEU A 240 23.61 2.26 -5.19
C LEU A 240 22.10 1.96 -5.27
N LEU A 241 21.42 1.87 -4.13
CA LEU A 241 20.06 2.32 -4.05
C LEU A 241 20.13 3.85 -3.88
N GLU A 242 20.68 4.55 -4.88
CA GLU A 242 20.34 5.95 -4.98
C GLU A 242 18.82 6.02 -4.93
N PRO A 243 18.26 6.77 -3.97
CA PRO A 243 16.84 7.02 -3.99
C PRO A 243 16.56 7.66 -5.33
N LEU A 244 15.90 6.93 -6.23
CA LEU A 244 15.41 7.54 -7.45
C LEU A 244 14.48 8.63 -6.99
N ARG A 245 14.95 9.86 -7.07
CA ARG A 245 14.12 11.03 -6.88
C ARG A 245 13.02 10.90 -7.91
N GLY A 246 11.81 10.69 -7.47
CA GLY A 246 10.67 10.64 -8.38
C GLY A 246 10.58 11.94 -9.14
N GLY A 247 10.12 11.91 -10.38
CA GLY A 247 9.97 13.10 -11.21
C GLY A 247 9.25 14.24 -10.50
N ALA A 248 8.29 13.93 -9.62
CA ALA A 248 7.60 14.91 -8.78
C ALA A 248 8.52 15.60 -7.76
N GLN A 249 9.48 14.89 -7.19
CA GLN A 249 10.41 15.45 -6.22
C GLN A 249 11.50 16.27 -6.92
N GLU A 250 11.99 15.80 -8.08
CA GLU A 250 12.90 16.57 -8.93
C GLU A 250 12.23 17.85 -9.44
N GLU A 251 10.96 17.78 -9.84
CA GLU A 251 10.21 18.94 -10.31
C GLU A 251 9.94 19.93 -9.17
N LEU A 252 9.72 19.44 -7.95
CA LEU A 252 9.52 20.29 -6.77
C LEU A 252 10.82 20.96 -6.33
N GLU A 253 11.95 20.25 -6.38
CA GLU A 253 13.30 20.81 -6.13
C GLU A 253 13.64 21.83 -7.20
N HIS A 254 13.38 21.54 -8.47
CA HIS A 254 13.62 22.48 -9.57
C HIS A 254 12.77 23.76 -9.45
N LYS A 255 11.50 23.64 -9.11
CA LYS A 255 10.65 24.81 -8.82
C LYS A 255 11.14 25.62 -7.64
N ARG A 256 11.60 24.95 -6.58
CA ARG A 256 12.18 25.67 -5.43
C ARG A 256 13.43 26.42 -5.79
N ASP A 257 14.32 25.83 -6.60
CA ASP A 257 15.54 26.46 -7.07
C ASP A 257 15.24 27.63 -8.03
N GLU A 258 14.19 27.49 -8.86
CA GLU A 258 13.68 28.61 -9.70
C GLU A 258 13.13 29.75 -8.84
N ASP A 259 12.32 29.44 -7.82
CA ASP A 259 11.76 30.45 -6.91
C ASP A 259 12.85 31.15 -6.10
N GLU A 260 13.89 30.43 -5.62
CA GLU A 260 15.07 31.04 -4.98
C GLU A 260 15.83 31.97 -5.92
N MET A 261 16.05 31.53 -7.17
CA MET A 261 16.72 32.40 -8.17
C MET A 261 15.90 33.64 -8.52
N LEU A 262 14.57 33.53 -8.52
CA LEU A 262 13.69 34.68 -8.76
C LEU A 262 13.75 35.66 -7.57
N LEU A 263 13.72 35.19 -6.35
CA LEU A 263 13.85 35.98 -5.13
C LEU A 263 15.21 36.70 -5.06
N ASP A 264 16.29 36.04 -5.43
CA ASP A 264 17.62 36.64 -5.48
C ASP A 264 17.72 37.72 -6.60
N ARG A 265 17.05 37.50 -7.72
CA ARG A 265 16.96 38.50 -8.79
C ARG A 265 16.15 39.72 -8.37
N GLU A 266 15.03 39.52 -7.67
CA GLU A 266 14.23 40.62 -7.14
C GLU A 266 14.98 41.44 -6.10
N LYS A 267 15.69 40.77 -5.18
CA LYS A 267 16.60 41.42 -4.23
C LYS A 267 17.69 42.23 -4.93
N TYR A 268 18.35 41.64 -5.91
CA TYR A 268 19.38 42.33 -6.67
C TYR A 268 18.83 43.54 -7.40
N ALA A 269 17.65 43.45 -8.00
CA ALA A 269 16.99 44.55 -8.67
C ALA A 269 16.62 45.68 -7.69
N ALA A 270 16.11 45.33 -6.48
CA ALA A 270 15.81 46.30 -5.44
C ALA A 270 17.07 47.02 -4.94
N ASP A 271 18.17 46.30 -4.70
CA ASP A 271 19.45 46.85 -4.28
C ASP A 271 20.04 47.80 -5.35
N VAL A 272 19.86 47.49 -6.64
CA VAL A 272 20.28 48.36 -7.75
C VAL A 272 19.43 49.63 -7.83
N GLU A 273 18.12 49.52 -7.64
CA GLU A 273 17.21 50.69 -7.60
C GLU A 273 17.53 51.60 -6.40
N GLU A 274 17.75 51.03 -5.21
CA GLU A 274 18.17 51.79 -4.04
C GLU A 274 19.51 52.47 -4.23
N GLY A 275 20.49 51.75 -4.79
CA GLY A 275 21.82 52.30 -5.12
C GLY A 275 21.77 53.41 -6.20
N SER A 276 20.86 53.28 -7.17
CA SER A 276 20.60 54.30 -8.18
C SER A 276 19.96 55.55 -7.60
N SER A 277 18.98 55.35 -6.68
CA SER A 277 18.31 56.46 -5.98
C SER A 277 19.30 57.28 -5.14
N TYR A 278 20.23 56.59 -4.43
CA TYR A 278 21.28 57.24 -3.65
C TYR A 278 22.22 58.08 -4.53
N LYS A 279 22.61 57.58 -5.70
CA LYS A 279 23.45 58.35 -6.65
C LYS A 279 22.75 59.59 -7.17
N GLN A 280 21.47 59.54 -7.44
CA GLN A 280 20.70 60.68 -7.89
C GLN A 280 20.57 61.76 -6.78
N VAL A 281 20.39 61.37 -5.52
CA VAL A 281 20.32 62.29 -4.38
C VAL A 281 21.66 63.01 -4.18
N VAL A 282 22.77 62.25 -4.25
CA VAL A 282 24.14 62.84 -4.08
C VAL A 282 24.46 63.81 -5.20
N VAL A 283 24.14 63.49 -6.46
CA VAL A 283 24.37 64.40 -7.62
C VAL A 283 23.52 65.65 -7.51
N THR A 284 22.28 65.55 -6.99
CA THR A 284 21.42 66.74 -6.81
C THR A 284 21.91 67.65 -5.68
N ALA A 285 22.46 67.10 -4.61
CA ALA A 285 23.03 67.85 -3.51
C ALA A 285 24.35 68.60 -3.92
N GLU A 286 25.20 67.98 -4.72
CA GLU A 286 26.42 68.64 -5.25
C GLU A 286 26.11 69.79 -6.20
N ASN A 287 24.98 69.76 -6.90
CA ASN A 287 24.56 70.84 -7.83
C ASN A 287 23.86 72.02 -7.13
N LEU A 288 23.48 71.87 -5.85
CA LEU A 288 22.86 72.96 -5.05
C LEU A 288 23.90 73.84 -4.33
N ASP A 289 25.11 73.35 -4.19
CA ASP A 289 26.21 74.12 -3.56
C ASP A 289 27.10 74.87 -4.56
N ARG A 290 26.70 75.01 -5.81
CA ARG A 290 27.30 75.88 -6.84
C ARG A 290 26.38 77.01 -7.22
#